data_8842c30dd9492e36637ab67be8eba325
#
_entry.id   8842c30dd9492e36637ab67be8eba325
#
_cell.length_a   1.000
_cell.length_b   1.000
_cell.length_c   1.000
_cell.angle_alpha   90.00
_cell.angle_beta   90.00
_cell.angle_gamma   90.00
#
_symmetry.space_group_name_H-M   'P 1'
#
loop_
_entity.id
_entity.type
_entity.pdbx_description
1 polymer ?
#
loop_
_entity_poly.entity_id
_entity_poly.type
_entity_poly.pdbx_seq_one_letter_code
_entity_poly.pdbx_strand_id
1 'polypeptide(L)'
;MQDFIAIVTSKGGIIVTTLVTFMVLERIFPVARWVGGLWRVLKNIGLAGFNALLSPLIVLPLTLFAAGHGLGWRPESWSGGWVMPLDLLILDCWIYWWHRANHELPFLWRFHEVHHLDETLDASSALRFHFGEVLLSALVRAAVIILLGIPFTTVAVFEVLVAVNAIFHHSNVKLPQWLERPLSWLIVTPSIHWVHHHAIRRDTDSNYSALLSVWDRIFGSSSATTRTPEMPIGVEGLKDRPALSLVTRPFRPRKP
;
A
#
# COMPACT_ATOMS: atom_id res chain seq x y z
N MET A 1 24.23 6.61 -14.09
CA MET A 1 23.87 7.61 -13.03
C MET A 1 22.74 8.53 -13.49
N GLN A 2 22.80 9.10 -14.69
CA GLN A 2 21.70 9.95 -15.21
C GLN A 2 20.37 9.19 -15.33
N ASP A 3 20.36 7.98 -15.90
CA ASP A 3 19.16 7.16 -16.03
C ASP A 3 18.55 6.77 -14.67
N PHE A 4 19.39 6.53 -13.68
CA PHE A 4 18.96 6.24 -12.32
C PHE A 4 18.26 7.44 -11.66
N ILE A 5 18.88 8.63 -11.78
CA ILE A 5 18.25 9.88 -11.27
C ILE A 5 16.93 10.14 -11.98
N ALA A 6 16.87 9.90 -13.29
CA ALA A 6 15.63 10.04 -14.09
C ALA A 6 14.52 9.10 -13.59
N ILE A 7 14.84 7.84 -13.29
CA ILE A 7 13.86 6.87 -12.76
C ILE A 7 13.33 7.33 -11.39
N VAL A 8 14.21 7.74 -10.48
CA VAL A 8 13.82 8.15 -9.12
C VAL A 8 12.99 9.43 -9.13
N THR A 9 13.38 10.42 -9.93
CA THR A 9 12.65 11.70 -10.05
C THR A 9 11.31 11.52 -10.76
N SER A 10 11.25 10.67 -11.80
CA SER A 10 10.00 10.33 -12.50
C SER A 10 9.01 9.62 -11.58
N LYS A 11 9.48 8.68 -10.76
CA LYS A 11 8.66 7.99 -9.75
C LYS A 11 8.04 8.98 -8.76
N GLY A 12 8.84 9.89 -8.19
CA GLY A 12 8.36 10.92 -7.28
C GLY A 12 7.32 11.83 -7.94
N GLY A 13 7.58 12.26 -9.16
CA GLY A 13 6.66 13.08 -9.96
C GLY A 13 5.32 12.38 -10.21
N ILE A 14 5.32 11.10 -10.60
CA ILE A 14 4.11 10.31 -10.81
C ILE A 14 3.29 10.21 -9.52
N ILE A 15 3.92 9.87 -8.40
CA ILE A 15 3.25 9.72 -7.10
C ILE A 15 2.61 11.04 -6.66
N VAL A 16 3.35 12.15 -6.74
CA VAL A 16 2.82 13.48 -6.35
C VAL A 16 1.68 13.90 -7.27
N THR A 17 1.81 13.73 -8.58
CA THR A 17 0.74 14.05 -9.54
C THR A 17 -0.50 13.22 -9.27
N THR A 18 -0.35 11.91 -9.04
CA THR A 18 -1.46 11.02 -8.71
C THR A 18 -2.15 11.45 -7.41
N LEU A 19 -1.37 11.74 -6.37
CA LEU A 19 -1.90 12.20 -5.08
C LEU A 19 -2.72 13.48 -5.24
N VAL A 20 -2.16 14.50 -5.89
CA VAL A 20 -2.87 15.77 -6.14
C VAL A 20 -4.14 15.54 -6.95
N THR A 21 -4.05 14.72 -8.00
CA THR A 21 -5.21 14.39 -8.85
C THR A 21 -6.33 13.77 -8.02
N PHE A 22 -6.05 12.74 -7.22
CA PHE A 22 -7.08 12.09 -6.41
C PHE A 22 -7.57 12.97 -5.25
N MET A 23 -6.72 13.78 -4.64
CA MET A 23 -7.14 14.79 -3.66
C MET A 23 -8.11 15.82 -4.25
N VAL A 24 -7.98 16.17 -5.52
CA VAL A 24 -8.92 17.05 -6.23
C VAL A 24 -10.20 16.27 -6.57
N LEU A 25 -10.08 15.09 -7.16
CA LEU A 25 -11.23 14.28 -7.58
C LEU A 25 -12.15 13.91 -6.41
N GLU A 26 -11.60 13.58 -5.25
CA GLU A 26 -12.40 13.25 -4.05
C GLU A 26 -13.11 14.45 -3.43
N ARG A 27 -12.72 15.69 -3.78
CA ARG A 27 -13.46 16.91 -3.41
C ARG A 27 -14.60 17.20 -4.37
N ILE A 28 -14.47 16.76 -5.63
CA ILE A 28 -15.50 16.95 -6.68
C ILE A 28 -16.54 15.82 -6.61
N PHE A 29 -16.09 14.59 -6.39
CA PHE A 29 -16.93 13.38 -6.41
C PHE A 29 -16.79 12.55 -5.12
N PRO A 30 -17.10 13.11 -3.94
CA PRO A 30 -16.92 12.38 -2.68
C PRO A 30 -17.98 11.29 -2.48
N VAL A 31 -17.56 10.17 -1.85
CA VAL A 31 -18.49 9.17 -1.30
C VAL A 31 -19.02 9.63 0.06
N ALA A 32 -18.12 10.01 0.94
CA ALA A 32 -18.43 10.44 2.30
C ALA A 32 -18.02 11.89 2.50
N ARG A 33 -18.67 12.56 3.48
CA ARG A 33 -18.31 13.92 3.84
C ARG A 33 -16.88 13.96 4.40
N TRP A 34 -16.05 14.85 3.86
CA TRP A 34 -14.70 15.04 4.36
C TRP A 34 -14.73 15.74 5.74
N VAL A 35 -14.22 15.05 6.76
CA VAL A 35 -14.19 15.54 8.16
C VAL A 35 -12.79 15.55 8.75
N GLY A 36 -11.77 15.02 8.05
CA GLY A 36 -10.44 14.77 8.59
C GLY A 36 -9.57 16.00 8.89
N GLY A 37 -9.87 17.15 8.30
CA GLY A 37 -9.11 18.39 8.48
C GLY A 37 -7.69 18.37 7.90
N LEU A 38 -7.10 19.57 7.75
CA LEU A 38 -5.76 19.74 7.16
C LEU A 38 -4.66 19.09 8.01
N TRP A 39 -4.76 19.17 9.34
CA TRP A 39 -3.74 18.62 10.25
C TRP A 39 -3.58 17.10 10.12
N ARG A 40 -4.66 16.38 9.83
CA ARG A 40 -4.59 14.94 9.54
C ARG A 40 -3.81 14.67 8.24
N VAL A 41 -4.11 15.42 7.18
CA VAL A 41 -3.38 15.31 5.90
C VAL A 41 -1.90 15.62 6.08
N LEU A 42 -1.57 16.71 6.80
CA LEU A 42 -0.18 17.07 7.10
C LEU A 42 0.54 15.99 7.92
N LYS A 43 -0.16 15.33 8.85
CA LYS A 43 0.38 14.20 9.61
C LYS A 43 0.71 13.02 8.69
N ASN A 44 -0.18 12.66 7.77
CA ASN A 44 0.04 11.58 6.80
C ASN A 44 1.21 11.92 5.85
N ILE A 45 1.27 13.15 5.35
CA ILE A 45 2.40 13.65 4.54
C ILE A 45 3.71 13.64 5.36
N GLY A 46 3.67 13.99 6.64
CA GLY A 46 4.83 13.97 7.53
C GLY A 46 5.41 12.56 7.71
N LEU A 47 4.54 11.54 7.89
CA LEU A 47 4.97 10.13 7.95
C LEU A 47 5.57 9.68 6.61
N ALA A 48 4.96 10.05 5.48
CA ALA A 48 5.51 9.77 4.17
C ALA A 48 6.86 10.48 3.94
N GLY A 49 6.98 11.74 4.34
CA GLY A 49 8.22 12.50 4.25
C GLY A 49 9.36 11.84 5.02
N PHE A 50 9.07 11.35 6.23
CA PHE A 50 10.05 10.59 7.01
C PHE A 50 10.48 9.29 6.29
N ASN A 51 9.52 8.53 5.74
CA ASN A 51 9.83 7.34 4.93
C ASN A 51 10.62 7.69 3.66
N ALA A 52 10.30 8.80 3.00
CA ALA A 52 11.01 9.27 1.81
C ALA A 52 12.46 9.66 2.11
N LEU A 53 12.76 10.20 3.30
CA LEU A 53 14.12 10.48 3.74
C LEU A 53 14.92 9.20 4.04
N LEU A 54 14.27 8.17 4.58
CA LEU A 54 14.92 6.89 4.88
C LEU A 54 15.10 6.01 3.64
N SER A 55 14.22 6.14 2.66
CA SER A 55 14.20 5.28 1.47
C SER A 55 15.54 5.27 0.70
N PRO A 56 16.18 6.39 0.36
CA PRO A 56 17.46 6.39 -0.34
C PRO A 56 18.63 5.86 0.51
N LEU A 57 18.49 5.86 1.84
CA LEU A 57 19.52 5.41 2.76
C LEU A 57 19.45 3.90 3.04
N ILE A 58 18.28 3.31 3.00
CA ILE A 58 18.04 1.92 3.42
C ILE A 58 17.34 1.10 2.34
N VAL A 59 16.14 1.53 1.91
CA VAL A 59 15.29 0.72 1.03
C VAL A 59 15.92 0.57 -0.35
N LEU A 60 16.42 1.67 -0.91
CA LEU A 60 16.99 1.69 -2.24
C LEU A 60 18.30 0.91 -2.34
N PRO A 61 19.31 1.10 -1.44
CA PRO A 61 20.51 0.28 -1.44
C PRO A 61 20.22 -1.22 -1.25
N LEU A 62 19.27 -1.57 -0.38
CA LEU A 62 18.85 -2.94 -0.16
C LEU A 62 18.22 -3.55 -1.42
N THR A 63 17.36 -2.78 -2.11
CA THR A 63 16.72 -3.23 -3.36
C THR A 63 17.75 -3.42 -4.49
N LEU A 64 18.69 -2.48 -4.62
CA LEU A 64 19.79 -2.57 -5.61
C LEU A 64 20.70 -3.76 -5.32
N PHE A 65 21.07 -3.95 -4.05
CA PHE A 65 21.83 -5.12 -3.62
C PHE A 65 21.09 -6.41 -3.98
N ALA A 66 19.83 -6.53 -3.62
CA ALA A 66 19.03 -7.71 -3.89
C ALA A 66 18.91 -8.01 -5.39
N ALA A 67 18.66 -7.00 -6.21
CA ALA A 67 18.56 -7.16 -7.65
C ALA A 67 19.88 -7.56 -8.33
N GLY A 68 21.03 -7.19 -7.71
CA GLY A 68 22.37 -7.56 -8.19
C GLY A 68 22.86 -8.93 -7.69
N HIS A 69 22.15 -9.58 -6.76
CA HIS A 69 22.60 -10.82 -6.11
C HIS A 69 21.58 -11.97 -6.23
N GLY A 70 20.88 -12.06 -7.35
CA GLY A 70 19.98 -13.18 -7.64
C GLY A 70 20.71 -14.52 -7.61
N LEU A 71 20.01 -15.60 -7.20
CA LEU A 71 20.59 -16.95 -7.07
C LEU A 71 20.94 -17.63 -8.40
N GLY A 72 20.66 -16.99 -9.54
CA GLY A 72 21.07 -17.45 -10.87
C GLY A 72 20.40 -18.72 -11.39
N TRP A 73 19.30 -19.16 -10.77
CA TRP A 73 18.60 -20.39 -11.16
C TRP A 73 17.51 -20.18 -12.23
N ARG A 74 17.26 -18.92 -12.63
CA ARG A 74 16.28 -18.63 -13.69
C ARG A 74 16.65 -19.37 -14.95
N PRO A 75 15.71 -20.16 -15.54
CA PRO A 75 15.99 -20.85 -16.81
C PRO A 75 16.17 -19.81 -17.92
N GLU A 76 16.98 -20.13 -18.94
CA GLU A 76 17.20 -19.27 -20.11
C GLU A 76 15.88 -18.95 -20.85
N SER A 77 14.92 -19.90 -20.80
CA SER A 77 13.58 -19.69 -21.33
C SER A 77 12.79 -18.58 -20.62
N TRP A 78 13.21 -18.18 -19.40
CA TRP A 78 12.62 -17.06 -18.67
C TRP A 78 13.22 -15.74 -19.14
N SER A 79 13.02 -15.43 -20.41
CA SER A 79 13.54 -14.27 -21.12
C SER A 79 12.50 -13.70 -22.08
N GLY A 80 12.71 -12.46 -22.54
CA GLY A 80 11.78 -11.79 -23.47
C GLY A 80 10.71 -10.95 -22.79
N GLY A 81 9.79 -10.39 -23.58
CA GLY A 81 8.85 -9.37 -23.14
C GLY A 81 7.79 -9.82 -22.13
N TRP A 82 7.55 -11.13 -21.97
CA TRP A 82 6.59 -11.67 -21.03
C TRP A 82 7.11 -11.78 -19.59
N VAL A 83 8.43 -11.68 -19.39
CA VAL A 83 9.08 -11.87 -18.08
C VAL A 83 8.70 -10.74 -17.10
N MET A 84 8.73 -9.49 -17.55
CA MET A 84 8.34 -8.38 -16.69
C MET A 84 6.88 -8.49 -16.20
N PRO A 85 5.87 -8.74 -17.04
CA PRO A 85 4.51 -9.02 -16.58
C PRO A 85 4.41 -10.16 -15.56
N LEU A 86 5.15 -11.25 -15.75
CA LEU A 86 5.17 -12.36 -14.81
C LEU A 86 5.80 -11.96 -13.47
N ASP A 87 6.94 -11.27 -13.49
CA ASP A 87 7.59 -10.77 -12.29
C ASP A 87 6.71 -9.77 -11.52
N LEU A 88 5.98 -8.90 -12.22
CA LEU A 88 4.99 -8.00 -11.63
C LEU A 88 3.85 -8.77 -10.97
N LEU A 89 3.36 -9.83 -11.60
CA LEU A 89 2.32 -10.69 -11.04
C LEU A 89 2.80 -11.41 -9.77
N ILE A 90 4.05 -11.91 -9.78
CA ILE A 90 4.66 -12.55 -8.62
C ILE A 90 4.82 -11.55 -7.46
N LEU A 91 5.30 -10.34 -7.74
CA LEU A 91 5.44 -9.29 -6.73
C LEU A 91 4.09 -8.84 -6.18
N ASP A 92 3.04 -8.83 -7.01
CA ASP A 92 1.69 -8.49 -6.57
C ASP A 92 1.07 -9.61 -5.70
N CYS A 93 1.32 -10.87 -6.04
CA CYS A 93 0.97 -11.99 -5.17
C CYS A 93 1.76 -11.94 -3.84
N TRP A 94 3.04 -11.58 -3.88
CA TRP A 94 3.85 -11.41 -2.69
C TRP A 94 3.32 -10.29 -1.78
N ILE A 95 2.97 -9.11 -2.33
CA ILE A 95 2.45 -8.00 -1.51
C ILE A 95 1.10 -8.34 -0.87
N TYR A 96 0.26 -9.15 -1.53
CA TYR A 96 -0.95 -9.71 -0.93
C TYR A 96 -0.62 -10.51 0.34
N TRP A 97 0.33 -11.45 0.26
CA TRP A 97 0.72 -12.28 1.41
C TRP A 97 1.41 -11.45 2.51
N TRP A 98 2.21 -10.47 2.12
CA TRP A 98 2.81 -9.52 3.05
C TRP A 98 1.74 -8.72 3.79
N HIS A 99 0.77 -8.17 3.08
CA HIS A 99 -0.33 -7.40 3.67
C HIS A 99 -1.18 -8.27 4.61
N ARG A 100 -1.54 -9.46 4.18
CA ARG A 100 -2.22 -10.44 5.01
C ARG A 100 -1.41 -10.78 6.28
N ALA A 101 -0.11 -11.00 6.18
CA ALA A 101 0.75 -11.25 7.32
C ALA A 101 0.78 -10.06 8.31
N ASN A 102 0.71 -8.82 7.81
CA ASN A 102 0.61 -7.63 8.67
C ASN A 102 -0.67 -7.61 9.52
N HIS A 103 -1.75 -8.23 9.05
CA HIS A 103 -3.00 -8.35 9.80
C HIS A 103 -3.02 -9.57 10.74
N GLU A 104 -2.50 -10.69 10.30
CA GLU A 104 -2.59 -11.97 11.03
C GLU A 104 -1.48 -12.14 12.09
N LEU A 105 -0.30 -11.53 11.88
CA LEU A 105 0.82 -11.64 12.83
C LEU A 105 0.82 -10.46 13.82
N PRO A 106 0.63 -10.71 15.14
CA PRO A 106 0.52 -9.63 16.13
C PRO A 106 1.72 -8.68 16.18
N PHE A 107 2.92 -9.18 15.85
CA PHE A 107 4.13 -8.36 15.77
C PHE A 107 4.05 -7.37 14.60
N LEU A 108 3.66 -7.82 13.42
CA LEU A 108 3.57 -6.97 12.23
C LEU A 108 2.38 -5.98 12.33
N TRP A 109 1.26 -6.44 12.89
CA TRP A 109 0.11 -5.59 13.14
C TRP A 109 0.45 -4.35 13.96
N ARG A 110 1.39 -4.41 14.89
CA ARG A 110 1.82 -3.23 15.66
C ARG A 110 2.25 -2.06 14.78
N PHE A 111 2.89 -2.33 13.66
CA PHE A 111 3.36 -1.34 12.71
C PHE A 111 2.24 -0.94 11.74
N HIS A 112 1.51 -1.92 11.23
CA HIS A 112 0.43 -1.73 10.28
C HIS A 112 -0.82 -1.06 10.91
N GLU A 113 -1.07 -1.27 12.18
CA GLU A 113 -2.11 -0.58 12.93
C GLU A 113 -2.00 0.95 12.82
N VAL A 114 -0.80 1.50 12.65
CA VAL A 114 -0.59 2.95 12.44
C VAL A 114 -1.31 3.43 11.17
N HIS A 115 -1.30 2.60 10.12
CA HIS A 115 -2.03 2.83 8.89
C HIS A 115 -3.55 2.80 9.13
N HIS A 116 -4.05 1.79 9.81
CA HIS A 116 -5.46 1.62 10.11
C HIS A 116 -6.03 2.58 11.17
N LEU A 117 -5.21 3.24 11.98
CA LEU A 117 -5.69 4.22 12.99
C LEU A 117 -6.23 5.53 12.38
N ASP A 118 -6.19 5.70 11.07
CA ASP A 118 -6.84 6.82 10.40
C ASP A 118 -8.37 6.65 10.46
N GLU A 119 -9.07 7.59 11.10
CA GLU A 119 -10.53 7.54 11.27
C GLU A 119 -11.29 8.15 10.07
N THR A 120 -10.54 8.58 9.06
CA THR A 120 -11.10 9.13 7.80
C THR A 120 -10.25 8.65 6.65
N LEU A 121 -10.87 8.09 5.62
CA LEU A 121 -10.13 7.62 4.46
C LEU A 121 -10.20 8.63 3.33
N ASP A 122 -9.03 9.03 2.84
CA ASP A 122 -8.84 9.83 1.62
C ASP A 122 -7.49 9.48 0.97
N ALA A 123 -7.19 10.06 -0.18
CA ALA A 123 -5.95 9.78 -0.93
C ALA A 123 -4.68 9.93 -0.06
N SER A 124 -4.67 10.81 0.94
CA SER A 124 -3.53 10.97 1.84
C SER A 124 -3.31 9.80 2.80
N SER A 125 -4.34 8.98 3.06
CA SER A 125 -4.24 7.79 3.91
C SER A 125 -3.29 6.75 3.32
N ALA A 126 -3.14 6.71 1.99
CA ALA A 126 -2.15 5.90 1.30
C ALA A 126 -0.68 6.22 1.67
N LEU A 127 -0.44 7.36 2.30
CA LEU A 127 0.89 7.81 2.72
C LEU A 127 1.20 7.45 4.18
N ARG A 128 0.23 6.92 4.91
CA ARG A 128 0.29 6.73 6.35
C ARG A 128 0.88 5.38 6.74
N PHE A 129 2.20 5.21 6.56
CA PHE A 129 2.92 4.00 6.96
C PHE A 129 3.96 4.28 8.04
N HIS A 130 4.09 3.34 8.97
CA HIS A 130 5.17 3.37 9.93
C HIS A 130 6.48 2.94 9.28
N PHE A 131 7.59 3.63 9.57
CA PHE A 131 8.90 3.32 8.98
C PHE A 131 9.35 1.87 9.24
N GLY A 132 8.99 1.30 10.39
CA GLY A 132 9.29 -0.10 10.73
C GLY A 132 8.59 -1.08 9.79
N GLU A 133 7.36 -0.81 9.37
CA GLU A 133 6.68 -1.62 8.36
C GLU A 133 7.38 -1.50 7.01
N VAL A 134 7.73 -0.28 6.59
CA VAL A 134 8.45 -0.04 5.33
C VAL A 134 9.78 -0.80 5.32
N LEU A 135 10.53 -0.77 6.43
CA LEU A 135 11.79 -1.48 6.57
C LEU A 135 11.61 -3.00 6.51
N LEU A 136 10.66 -3.55 7.30
CA LEU A 136 10.38 -4.99 7.32
C LEU A 136 9.91 -5.48 5.94
N SER A 137 9.03 -4.71 5.28
CA SER A 137 8.61 -4.98 3.91
C SER A 137 9.78 -5.01 2.94
N ALA A 138 10.70 -4.05 3.04
CA ALA A 138 11.88 -3.99 2.18
C ALA A 138 12.80 -5.20 2.40
N LEU A 139 13.00 -5.64 3.64
CA LEU A 139 13.81 -6.82 3.97
C LEU A 139 13.22 -8.12 3.39
N VAL A 140 11.92 -8.36 3.61
CA VAL A 140 11.26 -9.56 3.08
C VAL A 140 11.21 -9.52 1.54
N ARG A 141 10.92 -8.36 0.95
CA ARG A 141 10.94 -8.17 -0.50
C ARG A 141 12.34 -8.41 -1.08
N ALA A 142 13.40 -7.94 -0.42
CA ALA A 142 14.77 -8.21 -0.85
C ALA A 142 15.06 -9.71 -0.93
N ALA A 143 14.61 -10.50 0.04
CA ALA A 143 14.73 -11.96 -0.02
C ALA A 143 13.98 -12.56 -1.23
N VAL A 144 12.78 -12.07 -1.54
CA VAL A 144 12.01 -12.49 -2.73
C VAL A 144 12.75 -12.12 -4.02
N ILE A 145 13.30 -10.90 -4.09
CA ILE A 145 14.06 -10.42 -5.25
C ILE A 145 15.31 -11.29 -5.48
N ILE A 146 16.09 -11.59 -4.43
CA ILE A 146 17.27 -12.46 -4.50
C ILE A 146 16.87 -13.87 -4.94
N LEU A 147 15.85 -14.45 -4.29
CA LEU A 147 15.37 -15.79 -4.57
C LEU A 147 14.93 -15.94 -6.03
N LEU A 148 14.22 -14.95 -6.55
CA LEU A 148 13.64 -15.02 -7.89
C LEU A 148 14.47 -14.33 -8.97
N GLY A 149 15.56 -13.62 -8.61
CA GLY A 149 16.40 -12.89 -9.54
C GLY A 149 15.66 -11.76 -10.27
N ILE A 150 14.76 -11.06 -9.59
CA ILE A 150 13.92 -10.01 -10.19
C ILE A 150 14.75 -8.76 -10.51
N PRO A 151 14.73 -8.23 -11.75
CA PRO A 151 15.48 -7.04 -12.12
C PRO A 151 15.01 -5.78 -11.37
N PHE A 152 15.94 -4.87 -11.06
CA PHE A 152 15.64 -3.58 -10.42
C PHE A 152 14.56 -2.79 -11.16
N THR A 153 14.60 -2.77 -12.49
CA THR A 153 13.61 -2.06 -13.33
C THR A 153 12.19 -2.57 -13.08
N THR A 154 12.01 -3.88 -12.97
CA THR A 154 10.71 -4.49 -12.66
C THR A 154 10.24 -4.10 -11.26
N VAL A 155 11.13 -4.11 -10.26
CA VAL A 155 10.81 -3.66 -8.90
C VAL A 155 10.40 -2.19 -8.89
N ALA A 156 11.11 -1.33 -9.63
CA ALA A 156 10.80 0.09 -9.72
C ALA A 156 9.41 0.35 -10.35
N VAL A 157 9.08 -0.38 -11.42
CA VAL A 157 7.75 -0.35 -12.05
C VAL A 157 6.67 -0.82 -11.07
N PHE A 158 6.91 -1.95 -10.40
CA PHE A 158 5.98 -2.49 -9.40
C PHE A 158 5.68 -1.47 -8.29
N GLU A 159 6.70 -0.83 -7.73
CA GLU A 159 6.53 0.17 -6.67
C GLU A 159 5.69 1.37 -7.12
N VAL A 160 5.83 1.79 -8.39
CA VAL A 160 4.98 2.85 -8.97
C VAL A 160 3.54 2.39 -9.09
N LEU A 161 3.31 1.20 -9.64
CA LEU A 161 1.96 0.65 -9.82
C LEU A 161 1.23 0.50 -8.48
N VAL A 162 1.90 -0.05 -7.46
CA VAL A 162 1.33 -0.20 -6.13
C VAL A 162 1.04 1.16 -5.49
N ALA A 163 1.96 2.12 -5.59
CA ALA A 163 1.76 3.46 -5.01
C ALA A 163 0.59 4.20 -5.68
N VAL A 164 0.50 4.17 -7.01
CA VAL A 164 -0.60 4.77 -7.78
C VAL A 164 -1.94 4.13 -7.39
N ASN A 165 -1.99 2.79 -7.36
CA ASN A 165 -3.21 2.10 -6.97
C ASN A 165 -3.56 2.31 -5.50
N ALA A 166 -2.57 2.38 -4.60
CA ALA A 166 -2.80 2.68 -3.18
C ALA A 166 -3.45 4.07 -3.01
N ILE A 167 -2.95 5.10 -3.68
CA ILE A 167 -3.56 6.44 -3.68
C ILE A 167 -5.00 6.39 -4.20
N PHE A 168 -5.22 5.65 -5.29
CA PHE A 168 -6.55 5.48 -5.87
C PHE A 168 -7.51 4.78 -4.90
N HIS A 169 -7.17 3.59 -4.40
CA HIS A 169 -8.10 2.80 -3.61
C HIS A 169 -8.34 3.35 -2.19
N HIS A 170 -7.42 4.18 -1.64
CA HIS A 170 -7.68 4.92 -0.40
C HIS A 170 -8.55 6.15 -0.61
N SER A 171 -8.65 6.66 -1.85
CA SER A 171 -9.37 7.91 -2.12
C SER A 171 -10.85 7.85 -1.74
N ASN A 172 -11.38 8.99 -1.35
CA ASN A 172 -12.81 9.18 -1.08
C ASN A 172 -13.62 9.40 -2.37
N VAL A 173 -13.16 8.87 -3.50
CA VAL A 173 -13.83 9.04 -4.79
C VAL A 173 -15.01 8.11 -4.92
N LYS A 174 -16.14 8.66 -5.36
CA LYS A 174 -17.34 7.92 -5.77
C LYS A 174 -17.25 7.59 -7.25
N LEU A 175 -16.97 6.34 -7.57
CA LEU A 175 -17.05 5.86 -8.94
C LEU A 175 -18.52 5.52 -9.31
N PRO A 176 -18.95 5.79 -10.55
CA PRO A 176 -20.22 5.30 -11.02
C PRO A 176 -20.20 3.76 -11.14
N GLN A 177 -21.32 3.11 -10.84
CA GLN A 177 -21.39 1.64 -10.75
C GLN A 177 -20.98 0.92 -12.04
N TRP A 178 -21.24 1.53 -13.21
CA TRP A 178 -20.87 0.94 -14.49
C TRP A 178 -19.35 0.87 -14.69
N LEU A 179 -18.58 1.71 -13.99
CA LEU A 179 -17.11 1.69 -13.96
C LEU A 179 -16.58 0.88 -12.77
N GLU A 180 -17.16 1.07 -11.58
CA GLU A 180 -16.75 0.39 -10.34
C GLU A 180 -16.81 -1.13 -10.49
N ARG A 181 -17.91 -1.66 -11.03
CA ARG A 181 -18.12 -3.10 -11.16
C ARG A 181 -17.06 -3.82 -12.00
N PRO A 182 -16.80 -3.45 -13.27
CA PRO A 182 -15.77 -4.12 -14.05
C PRO A 182 -14.37 -3.87 -13.51
N LEU A 183 -14.09 -2.65 -12.99
CA LEU A 183 -12.78 -2.30 -12.47
C LEU A 183 -12.43 -3.10 -11.22
N SER A 184 -13.39 -3.32 -10.31
CA SER A 184 -13.22 -4.11 -9.08
C SER A 184 -12.93 -5.59 -9.33
N TRP A 185 -13.19 -6.10 -10.53
CA TRP A 185 -12.76 -7.44 -10.92
C TRP A 185 -11.28 -7.52 -11.30
N LEU A 186 -10.67 -6.42 -11.68
CA LEU A 186 -9.29 -6.36 -12.14
C LEU A 186 -8.36 -5.83 -11.05
N ILE A 187 -8.67 -4.67 -10.50
CA ILE A 187 -7.83 -3.99 -9.51
C ILE A 187 -8.60 -3.69 -8.23
N VAL A 188 -7.85 -3.43 -7.17
CA VAL A 188 -8.43 -2.94 -5.91
C VAL A 188 -8.95 -1.52 -6.12
N THR A 189 -10.25 -1.34 -5.87
CA THR A 189 -10.95 -0.06 -6.00
C THR A 189 -11.26 0.55 -4.62
N PRO A 190 -11.66 1.82 -4.55
CA PRO A 190 -12.07 2.42 -3.28
C PRO A 190 -13.18 1.66 -2.56
N SER A 191 -14.12 1.02 -3.27
CA SER A 191 -15.19 0.26 -2.62
C SER A 191 -14.70 -1.02 -1.93
N ILE A 192 -13.64 -1.65 -2.44
CA ILE A 192 -13.02 -2.84 -1.85
C ILE A 192 -12.20 -2.43 -0.63
N HIS A 193 -11.33 -1.43 -0.79
CA HIS A 193 -10.35 -1.08 0.23
C HIS A 193 -10.94 -0.32 1.42
N TRP A 194 -12.04 0.41 1.23
CA TRP A 194 -12.77 1.03 2.33
C TRP A 194 -13.33 -0.01 3.31
N VAL A 195 -13.78 -1.16 2.79
CA VAL A 195 -14.23 -2.28 3.62
C VAL A 195 -13.06 -2.84 4.43
N HIS A 196 -11.89 -2.93 3.82
CA HIS A 196 -10.66 -3.33 4.52
C HIS A 196 -10.27 -2.35 5.66
N HIS A 197 -10.56 -1.06 5.52
CA HIS A 197 -10.37 -0.05 6.57
C HIS A 197 -11.57 0.12 7.51
N HIS A 198 -12.63 -0.70 7.36
CA HIS A 198 -13.76 -0.68 8.28
C HIS A 198 -13.30 -1.01 9.70
N ALA A 199 -13.79 -0.27 10.70
CA ALA A 199 -13.38 -0.45 12.10
C ALA A 199 -13.73 -1.83 12.69
N ILE A 200 -14.64 -2.58 12.07
CA ILE A 200 -15.02 -3.92 12.50
C ILE A 200 -13.96 -4.92 12.07
N ARG A 201 -13.37 -5.62 13.01
CA ARG A 201 -12.21 -6.51 12.81
C ARG A 201 -12.41 -7.55 11.69
N ARG A 202 -13.60 -8.14 11.58
CA ARG A 202 -13.91 -9.11 10.50
C ARG A 202 -13.69 -8.53 9.10
N ASP A 203 -14.04 -7.26 8.90
CA ASP A 203 -13.87 -6.59 7.60
C ASP A 203 -12.44 -6.07 7.44
N THR A 204 -11.80 -5.60 8.52
CA THR A 204 -10.38 -5.24 8.53
C THR A 204 -9.51 -6.44 8.16
N ASP A 205 -9.86 -7.66 8.62
CA ASP A 205 -9.16 -8.89 8.29
C ASP A 205 -9.70 -9.53 6.99
N SER A 206 -9.90 -8.72 5.95
CA SER A 206 -10.33 -9.12 4.61
C SER A 206 -9.76 -8.18 3.55
N ASN A 207 -9.92 -8.51 2.26
CA ASN A 207 -9.56 -7.65 1.13
C ASN A 207 -8.10 -7.17 1.20
N TYR A 208 -7.15 -8.10 1.32
CA TYR A 208 -5.72 -7.83 1.49
C TYR A 208 -4.99 -7.46 0.19
N SER A 209 -5.62 -7.61 -0.98
CA SER A 209 -5.01 -7.26 -2.27
C SER A 209 -4.59 -5.79 -2.31
N ALA A 210 -3.44 -5.51 -2.97
CA ALA A 210 -2.91 -4.15 -3.11
C ALA A 210 -3.06 -3.59 -4.53
N LEU A 211 -2.86 -4.40 -5.58
CA LEU A 211 -3.00 -3.99 -6.97
C LEU A 211 -4.11 -4.78 -7.66
N LEU A 212 -3.90 -6.08 -7.93
CA LEU A 212 -4.92 -6.93 -8.55
C LEU A 212 -5.86 -7.51 -7.48
N SER A 213 -7.15 -7.28 -7.62
CA SER A 213 -8.17 -7.77 -6.69
C SER A 213 -8.41 -9.29 -6.74
N VAL A 214 -7.81 -9.97 -7.69
CA VAL A 214 -7.97 -11.41 -7.91
C VAL A 214 -7.49 -12.26 -6.74
N TRP A 215 -6.48 -11.82 -6.00
CA TRP A 215 -5.88 -12.58 -4.91
C TRP A 215 -6.84 -12.84 -3.77
N ASP A 216 -7.67 -11.85 -3.40
CA ASP A 216 -8.69 -12.04 -2.37
C ASP A 216 -9.71 -13.11 -2.76
N ARG A 217 -10.03 -13.23 -4.04
CA ARG A 217 -10.93 -14.27 -4.54
C ARG A 217 -10.26 -15.64 -4.55
N ILE A 218 -9.01 -15.70 -5.03
CA ILE A 218 -8.24 -16.97 -5.08
C ILE A 218 -7.99 -17.52 -3.68
N PHE A 219 -7.63 -16.66 -2.72
CA PHE A 219 -7.25 -17.07 -1.38
C PHE A 219 -8.38 -16.93 -0.34
N GLY A 220 -9.61 -16.63 -0.80
CA GLY A 220 -10.82 -16.64 0.03
C GLY A 220 -10.88 -15.53 1.09
N SER A 221 -10.24 -14.39 0.86
CA SER A 221 -10.24 -13.24 1.78
C SER A 221 -11.15 -12.09 1.35
N SER A 222 -11.95 -12.26 0.31
CA SER A 222 -12.93 -11.24 -0.12
C SER A 222 -14.03 -11.05 0.92
N SER A 223 -14.31 -9.81 1.34
CA SER A 223 -15.47 -9.48 2.17
C SER A 223 -16.76 -9.40 1.34
N ALA A 224 -17.87 -9.83 1.92
CA ALA A 224 -19.21 -9.62 1.38
C ALA A 224 -19.81 -8.26 1.79
N THR A 225 -19.16 -7.51 2.67
CA THR A 225 -19.59 -6.21 3.14
C THR A 225 -19.55 -5.19 2.01
N THR A 226 -20.58 -4.37 1.89
CA THR A 226 -20.63 -3.28 0.90
C THR A 226 -20.27 -1.96 1.56
N ARG A 227 -19.42 -1.16 0.90
CA ARG A 227 -19.07 0.19 1.35
C ARG A 227 -20.30 1.08 1.47
N THR A 228 -20.44 1.77 2.61
CA THR A 228 -21.42 2.85 2.80
C THR A 228 -20.72 4.14 3.20
N PRO A 229 -21.33 5.31 2.94
CA PRO A 229 -20.73 6.60 3.32
C PRO A 229 -20.55 6.78 4.84
N GLU A 230 -21.37 6.09 5.64
CA GLU A 230 -21.40 6.16 7.10
C GLU A 230 -20.55 5.08 7.77
N MET A 231 -19.90 4.22 6.99
CA MET A 231 -19.06 3.14 7.49
C MET A 231 -17.97 3.71 8.40
N PRO A 232 -17.88 3.27 9.68
CA PRO A 232 -16.83 3.73 10.58
C PRO A 232 -15.47 3.20 10.11
N ILE A 233 -14.55 4.13 9.88
CA ILE A 233 -13.16 3.84 9.46
C ILE A 233 -12.26 3.87 10.67
N GLY A 234 -11.25 2.99 10.73
CA GLY A 234 -10.28 2.96 11.80
C GLY A 234 -10.04 1.57 12.41
N VAL A 235 -9.72 1.55 13.68
CA VAL A 235 -9.56 0.32 14.48
C VAL A 235 -10.54 0.34 15.64
N GLU A 236 -11.31 -0.72 15.80
CA GLU A 236 -12.35 -0.85 16.81
C GLU A 236 -11.82 -0.51 18.22
N GLY A 237 -12.51 0.38 18.93
CA GLY A 237 -12.15 0.81 20.28
C GLY A 237 -10.90 1.71 20.38
N LEU A 238 -10.27 2.07 19.26
CA LEU A 238 -9.09 2.93 19.25
C LEU A 238 -9.38 4.26 18.53
N LYS A 239 -8.61 5.27 18.91
CA LYS A 239 -8.65 6.61 18.30
C LYS A 239 -7.34 6.94 17.64
N ASP A 240 -7.40 7.77 16.61
CA ASP A 240 -6.21 8.34 15.98
C ASP A 240 -5.36 9.13 16.99
N ARG A 241 -4.07 9.26 16.70
CA ARG A 241 -3.08 9.81 17.64
C ARG A 241 -2.20 10.86 16.98
N PRO A 242 -1.57 11.75 17.79
CA PRO A 242 -0.52 12.64 17.30
C PRO A 242 0.65 11.87 16.66
N ALA A 243 1.33 12.49 15.68
CA ALA A 243 2.39 11.85 14.88
C ALA A 243 3.48 11.18 15.74
N LEU A 244 4.00 11.85 16.76
CA LEU A 244 5.02 11.28 17.65
C LEU A 244 4.51 10.03 18.38
N SER A 245 3.24 10.01 18.76
CA SER A 245 2.62 8.83 19.39
C SER A 245 2.49 7.67 18.40
N LEU A 246 2.21 7.94 17.12
CA LEU A 246 2.15 6.92 16.07
C LEU A 246 3.52 6.30 15.85
N VAL A 247 4.58 7.10 15.79
CA VAL A 247 5.97 6.63 15.62
C VAL A 247 6.43 5.76 16.80
N THR A 248 5.99 6.04 18.02
CA THR A 248 6.40 5.28 19.20
C THR A 248 5.48 4.11 19.53
N ARG A 249 4.27 4.05 18.95
CA ARG A 249 3.22 3.09 19.28
C ARG A 249 3.63 1.61 19.15
N PRO A 250 4.29 1.17 18.08
CA PRO A 250 4.68 -0.23 17.92
C PRO A 250 5.58 -0.76 19.04
N PHE A 251 6.32 0.12 19.69
CA PHE A 251 7.30 -0.21 20.71
C PHE A 251 6.74 -0.15 22.15
N ARG A 252 5.51 0.35 22.31
CA ARG A 252 4.86 0.42 23.63
C ARG A 252 4.24 -0.92 24.03
N PRO A 253 4.28 -1.29 25.32
CA PRO A 253 3.51 -2.43 25.80
C PRO A 253 2.03 -2.26 25.50
N ARG A 254 1.39 -3.29 24.97
CA ARG A 254 -0.08 -3.33 24.89
C ARG A 254 -0.60 -3.71 26.28
N LYS A 255 -1.53 -2.93 26.80
CA LYS A 255 -2.30 -3.38 27.96
C LYS A 255 -3.13 -4.59 27.50
N PRO A 256 -3.16 -5.65 28.32
CA PRO A 256 -4.01 -6.81 28.05
C PRO A 256 -5.47 -6.42 27.92
#